data_787d473c4f68eadac677fc8a19492098
#
_entry.id   787d473c4f68eadac677fc8a19492098
#
_cell.length_a   1.000
_cell.length_b   1.000
_cell.length_c   1.000
_cell.angle_alpha   90.00
_cell.angle_beta   90.00
_cell.angle_gamma   90.00
#
_symmetry.space_group_name_H-M   'P 1'
#
loop_
_entity.id
_entity.type
_entity.pdbx_description
1 polymer ?
#
loop_
_entity_poly.entity_id
_entity_poly.type
_entity_poly.pdbx_seq_one_letter_code
_entity_poly.pdbx_strand_id
1 'polypeptide(L)'
;LRVQESTLNARVMPRFGLFVQGAYGNPGLNMLKDEFDAYYVAGIRMSWNFGSLYTLKNDRRRIDNSRRQIETGRDVFLFNTRLQATQQDAGVWSMRRQMANDDEIIRLRENIRRAAEAKVENGTLTVTDMLREITNENLARRTKALHEVQLLMNIWQLKYTLNN
;
A
#
# COMPACT_ATOMS: atom_id res chain seq x y z
N LEU A 1 6.66 13.33 -11.65
CA LEU A 1 6.14 13.77 -12.95
C LEU A 1 6.27 15.28 -13.18
N ARG A 2 5.89 16.16 -12.22
CA ARG A 2 6.08 17.63 -12.36
C ARG A 2 7.55 18.02 -12.59
N VAL A 3 8.47 17.39 -11.87
CA VAL A 3 9.92 17.60 -12.05
C VAL A 3 10.37 17.14 -13.43
N GLN A 4 9.85 16.04 -13.94
CA GLN A 4 10.16 15.55 -15.29
C GLN A 4 9.68 16.51 -16.38
N GLU A 5 8.49 17.09 -16.21
CA GLU A 5 7.95 18.12 -17.11
C GLU A 5 8.81 19.39 -17.11
N SER A 6 9.22 19.84 -15.93
CA SER A 6 10.15 20.97 -15.77
C SER A 6 11.51 20.69 -16.42
N THR A 7 12.06 19.51 -16.22
CA THR A 7 13.34 19.09 -16.83
C THR A 7 13.24 19.01 -18.35
N LEU A 8 12.09 18.54 -18.87
CA LEU A 8 11.85 18.48 -20.30
C LEU A 8 11.84 19.89 -20.93
N ASN A 9 11.15 20.84 -20.29
CA ASN A 9 11.14 22.22 -20.74
C ASN A 9 12.54 22.87 -20.68
N ALA A 10 13.32 22.58 -19.63
CA ALA A 10 14.68 23.07 -19.50
C ALA A 10 15.64 22.52 -20.57
N ARG A 11 15.39 21.32 -21.12
CA ARG A 11 16.23 20.73 -22.20
C ARG A 11 16.11 21.47 -23.53
N VAL A 12 14.96 22.10 -23.80
CA VAL A 12 14.72 22.83 -25.04
C VAL A 12 15.09 24.30 -24.97
N MET A 13 15.49 24.79 -23.78
CA MET A 13 15.94 26.17 -23.61
C MET A 13 17.43 26.32 -23.97
N PRO A 14 17.82 27.45 -24.56
CA PRO A 14 19.23 27.77 -24.76
C PRO A 14 19.94 27.95 -23.42
N ARG A 15 21.16 27.46 -23.33
CA ARG A 15 22.02 27.63 -22.16
C ARG A 15 23.05 28.71 -22.47
N PHE A 16 23.14 29.69 -21.58
CA PHE A 16 24.13 30.73 -21.63
C PHE A 16 25.15 30.50 -20.52
N GLY A 17 26.40 30.57 -20.85
CA GLY A 17 27.52 30.49 -19.88
C GLY A 17 28.50 31.62 -20.13
N LEU A 18 29.02 32.19 -19.05
CA LEU A 18 30.15 33.08 -19.09
C LEU A 18 31.44 32.25 -18.94
N PHE A 19 32.44 32.58 -19.66
CA PHE A 19 33.76 31.96 -19.47
C PHE A 19 34.85 33.01 -19.42
N VAL A 20 35.86 32.79 -18.62
CA VAL A 20 37.08 33.52 -18.54
C VAL A 20 38.19 32.49 -18.54
N GLN A 21 39.15 32.63 -19.45
CA GLN A 21 40.28 31.75 -19.57
C GLN A 21 41.55 32.62 -19.62
N GLY A 22 42.49 32.35 -18.75
CA GLY A 22 43.81 32.94 -18.76
C GLY A 22 44.84 31.91 -19.18
N ALA A 23 45.84 32.33 -19.92
CA ALA A 23 47.00 31.51 -20.26
C ALA A 23 48.28 32.36 -20.34
N TYR A 24 49.41 31.69 -20.18
CA TYR A 24 50.77 32.26 -20.35
C TYR A 24 51.50 31.39 -21.35
N GLY A 25 52.00 31.99 -22.41
CA GLY A 25 52.63 31.20 -23.47
C GLY A 25 53.36 32.06 -24.49
N ASN A 26 54.15 31.40 -25.31
CA ASN A 26 54.85 31.97 -26.45
C ASN A 26 54.49 31.19 -27.72
N PRO A 27 53.95 31.83 -28.80
CA PRO A 27 53.47 33.20 -28.81
C PRO A 27 52.17 33.35 -27.98
N GLY A 28 51.99 34.56 -27.39
CA GLY A 28 50.73 34.94 -26.73
C GLY A 28 49.58 35.14 -27.74
N LEU A 29 48.62 36.04 -27.45
CA LEU A 29 47.55 36.41 -28.39
C LEU A 29 48.06 37.00 -29.69
N ASN A 30 49.27 37.60 -29.67
CA ASN A 30 49.90 38.15 -30.86
C ASN A 30 50.97 37.19 -31.44
N MET A 31 50.61 36.51 -32.50
CA MET A 31 51.44 35.51 -33.20
C MET A 31 52.73 36.07 -33.81
N LEU A 32 52.83 37.37 -33.87
CA LEU A 32 54.00 38.04 -34.45
C LEU A 32 55.11 38.39 -33.40
N LYS A 33 54.82 38.18 -32.11
CA LYS A 33 55.75 38.36 -30.99
C LYS A 33 56.32 37.01 -30.58
N ASP A 34 57.61 36.88 -30.60
CA ASP A 34 58.32 35.72 -30.11
C ASP A 34 58.75 35.92 -28.63
N GLU A 35 57.79 36.26 -27.77
CA GLU A 35 58.03 36.50 -26.37
C GLU A 35 56.87 35.79 -25.56
N PHE A 36 57.21 35.34 -24.35
CA PHE A 36 56.19 34.82 -23.41
C PHE A 36 55.32 35.96 -22.88
N ASP A 37 54.06 35.91 -23.11
CA ASP A 37 53.09 36.91 -22.65
C ASP A 37 51.93 36.29 -21.97
N ALA A 38 51.35 36.96 -20.94
CA ALA A 38 50.15 36.56 -20.25
C ALA A 38 48.93 37.17 -20.97
N TYR A 39 47.94 36.35 -21.23
CA TYR A 39 46.72 36.82 -21.84
C TYR A 39 45.47 36.23 -21.19
N TYR A 40 44.39 36.92 -21.33
CA TYR A 40 43.06 36.41 -20.92
C TYR A 40 42.04 36.58 -22.04
N VAL A 41 41.11 35.61 -22.11
CA VAL A 41 39.95 35.66 -23.01
C VAL A 41 38.71 35.50 -22.16
N ALA A 42 37.80 36.44 -22.27
CA ALA A 42 36.48 36.37 -21.63
C ALA A 42 35.41 36.45 -22.70
N GLY A 43 34.34 35.69 -22.49
CA GLY A 43 33.26 35.68 -23.48
C GLY A 43 31.97 35.02 -22.95
N ILE A 44 30.97 35.08 -23.80
CA ILE A 44 29.69 34.46 -23.58
C ILE A 44 29.60 33.25 -24.50
N ARG A 45 29.29 32.08 -23.93
CA ARG A 45 29.01 30.85 -24.68
C ARG A 45 27.53 30.59 -24.66
N MET A 46 26.92 30.41 -25.83
CA MET A 46 25.56 29.92 -25.96
C MET A 46 25.60 28.50 -26.52
N SER A 47 24.86 27.59 -25.87
CA SER A 47 24.66 26.25 -26.38
C SER A 47 23.17 25.96 -26.44
N TRP A 48 22.68 25.49 -27.59
CA TRP A 48 21.31 25.17 -27.82
C TRP A 48 21.18 23.85 -28.57
N ASN A 49 20.40 22.91 -27.99
CA ASN A 49 20.16 21.60 -28.59
C ASN A 49 18.81 21.59 -29.33
N PHE A 50 18.85 21.86 -30.63
CA PHE A 50 17.66 21.85 -31.50
C PHE A 50 17.04 20.44 -31.66
N GLY A 51 17.82 19.36 -31.52
CA GLY A 51 17.34 17.99 -31.62
C GLY A 51 16.29 17.63 -30.56
N SER A 52 16.37 18.25 -29.38
CA SER A 52 15.40 18.05 -28.31
C SER A 52 14.01 18.64 -28.64
N LEU A 53 13.89 19.60 -29.54
CA LEU A 53 12.62 20.14 -30.00
C LEU A 53 11.82 19.11 -30.81
N TYR A 54 12.53 18.27 -31.56
CA TYR A 54 11.88 17.25 -32.41
C TYR A 54 11.19 16.15 -31.57
N THR A 55 11.79 15.78 -30.44
CA THR A 55 11.24 14.74 -29.56
C THR A 55 10.27 15.28 -28.50
N LEU A 56 10.26 16.61 -28.28
CA LEU A 56 9.51 17.26 -27.19
C LEU A 56 8.03 16.83 -27.12
N LYS A 57 7.34 16.76 -28.26
CA LYS A 57 5.94 16.36 -28.34
C LYS A 57 5.73 14.91 -27.91
N ASN A 58 6.62 14.03 -28.29
CA ASN A 58 6.56 12.62 -27.92
C ASN A 58 6.90 12.41 -26.45
N ASP A 59 7.90 13.14 -25.94
CA ASP A 59 8.29 13.08 -24.54
C ASP A 59 7.21 13.61 -23.60
N ARG A 60 6.51 14.67 -23.99
CA ARG A 60 5.31 15.16 -23.29
C ARG A 60 4.19 14.11 -23.27
N ARG A 61 3.91 13.46 -24.41
CA ARG A 61 2.92 12.38 -24.48
C ARG A 61 3.29 11.19 -23.57
N ARG A 62 4.58 10.85 -23.48
CA ARG A 62 5.06 9.80 -22.57
C ARG A 62 4.81 10.16 -21.11
N ILE A 63 5.06 11.40 -20.71
CA ILE A 63 4.79 11.88 -19.34
C ILE A 63 3.27 11.85 -19.07
N ASP A 64 2.43 12.30 -20.00
CA ASP A 64 0.97 12.28 -19.86
C ASP A 64 0.45 10.84 -19.75
N ASN A 65 0.93 9.92 -20.56
CA ASN A 65 0.59 8.50 -20.46
C ASN A 65 1.01 7.90 -19.10
N SER A 66 2.22 8.24 -18.62
CA SER A 66 2.68 7.80 -17.29
C SER A 66 1.81 8.36 -16.18
N ARG A 67 1.33 9.60 -16.33
CA ARG A 67 0.39 10.22 -15.39
C ARG A 67 -0.94 9.46 -15.34
N ARG A 68 -1.53 9.19 -16.51
CA ARG A 68 -2.78 8.41 -16.61
C ARG A 68 -2.61 7.01 -16.03
N GLN A 69 -1.47 6.37 -16.26
CA GLN A 69 -1.18 5.06 -15.71
C GLN A 69 -1.13 5.07 -14.17
N ILE A 70 -0.54 6.11 -13.57
CA ILE A 70 -0.52 6.28 -12.12
C ILE A 70 -1.94 6.56 -11.59
N GLU A 71 -2.73 7.40 -12.26
CA GLU A 71 -4.11 7.69 -11.89
C GLU A 71 -4.97 6.40 -11.94
N THR A 72 -4.87 5.63 -13.01
CA THR A 72 -5.55 4.33 -13.12
C THR A 72 -5.09 3.35 -12.04
N GLY A 73 -3.79 3.27 -11.77
CA GLY A 73 -3.24 2.42 -10.71
C GLY A 73 -3.79 2.80 -9.33
N ARG A 74 -3.92 4.10 -9.04
CA ARG A 74 -4.54 4.60 -7.82
C ARG A 74 -6.01 4.19 -7.72
N ASP A 75 -6.76 4.34 -8.79
CA ASP A 75 -8.19 4.03 -8.80
C ASP A 75 -8.43 2.53 -8.62
N VAL A 76 -7.62 1.68 -9.26
CA VAL A 76 -7.63 0.22 -9.05
C VAL A 76 -7.30 -0.13 -7.60
N PHE A 77 -6.27 0.50 -7.03
CA PHE A 77 -5.90 0.29 -5.63
C PHE A 77 -7.05 0.65 -4.67
N LEU A 78 -7.65 1.82 -4.85
CA LEU A 78 -8.79 2.28 -4.03
C LEU A 78 -10.02 1.38 -4.18
N PHE A 79 -10.30 0.93 -5.40
CA PHE A 79 -11.39 -0.03 -5.66
C PHE A 79 -11.15 -1.35 -4.92
N ASN A 80 -9.96 -1.94 -5.06
CA ASN A 80 -9.62 -3.20 -4.41
C ASN A 80 -9.64 -3.08 -2.88
N THR A 81 -9.14 -1.96 -2.33
CA THR A 81 -9.16 -1.71 -0.88
C THR A 81 -10.60 -1.61 -0.36
N ARG A 82 -11.49 -0.91 -1.07
CA ARG A 82 -12.91 -0.82 -0.70
C ARG A 82 -13.61 -2.18 -0.79
N LEU A 83 -13.35 -2.94 -1.86
CA LEU A 83 -13.90 -4.29 -2.02
C LEU A 83 -13.46 -5.20 -0.88
N GLN A 84 -12.18 -5.20 -0.54
CA GLN A 84 -11.62 -5.97 0.56
C GLN A 84 -12.24 -5.55 1.92
N ALA A 85 -12.35 -4.27 2.18
CA ALA A 85 -12.98 -3.76 3.39
C ALA A 85 -14.46 -4.20 3.51
N THR A 86 -15.22 -4.13 2.42
CA THR A 86 -16.62 -4.59 2.39
C THR A 86 -16.73 -6.09 2.67
N GLN A 87 -15.83 -6.90 2.09
CA GLN A 87 -15.80 -8.36 2.35
C GLN A 87 -15.46 -8.68 3.80
N GLN A 88 -14.47 -7.96 4.37
CA GLN A 88 -14.08 -8.13 5.77
C GLN A 88 -15.19 -7.69 6.74
N ASP A 89 -15.88 -6.60 6.45
CA ASP A 89 -17.04 -6.14 7.24
C ASP A 89 -18.18 -7.17 7.22
N ALA A 90 -18.50 -7.71 6.06
CA ALA A 90 -19.46 -8.81 5.94
C ALA A 90 -19.04 -10.05 6.76
N GLY A 91 -17.72 -10.35 6.79
CA GLY A 91 -17.16 -11.40 7.64
C GLY A 91 -17.36 -11.13 9.14
N VAL A 92 -17.15 -9.90 9.60
CA VAL A 92 -17.40 -9.48 11.00
C VAL A 92 -18.88 -9.65 11.35
N TRP A 93 -19.79 -9.20 10.47
CA TRP A 93 -21.24 -9.37 10.69
C TRP A 93 -21.66 -10.83 10.74
N SER A 94 -21.14 -11.66 9.84
CA SER A 94 -21.39 -13.10 9.83
C SER A 94 -20.97 -13.75 11.14
N MET A 95 -19.76 -13.43 11.63
CA MET A 95 -19.21 -13.98 12.87
C MET A 95 -20.02 -13.54 14.10
N ARG A 96 -20.46 -12.27 14.15
CA ARG A 96 -21.33 -11.80 15.23
C ARG A 96 -22.65 -12.57 15.29
N ARG A 97 -23.25 -12.86 14.13
CA ARG A 97 -24.48 -13.68 14.05
C ARG A 97 -24.23 -15.10 14.50
N GLN A 98 -23.09 -15.68 14.13
CA GLN A 98 -22.69 -17.02 14.56
C GLN A 98 -22.53 -17.10 16.07
N MET A 99 -21.91 -16.10 16.70
CA MET A 99 -21.77 -16.03 18.16
C MET A 99 -23.12 -15.94 18.88
N ALA A 100 -24.09 -15.22 18.32
CA ALA A 100 -25.46 -15.20 18.88
C ALA A 100 -26.13 -16.60 18.83
N ASN A 101 -25.87 -17.35 17.76
CA ASN A 101 -26.33 -18.75 17.67
C ASN A 101 -25.58 -19.66 18.67
N ASP A 102 -24.27 -19.41 18.91
CA ASP A 102 -23.52 -20.18 19.89
C ASP A 102 -24.06 -20.02 21.31
N ASP A 103 -24.52 -18.81 21.67
CA ASP A 103 -25.16 -18.56 22.96
C ASP A 103 -26.43 -19.38 23.13
N GLU A 104 -27.24 -19.46 22.07
CA GLU A 104 -28.44 -20.29 22.08
C GLU A 104 -28.12 -21.78 22.19
N ILE A 105 -27.10 -22.24 21.44
CA ILE A 105 -26.63 -23.63 21.49
C ILE A 105 -26.16 -23.99 22.90
N ILE A 106 -25.38 -23.13 23.55
CA ILE A 106 -24.89 -23.34 24.90
C ILE A 106 -26.06 -23.44 25.88
N ARG A 107 -27.02 -22.52 25.78
CA ARG A 107 -28.24 -22.55 26.61
C ARG A 107 -29.00 -23.86 26.46
N LEU A 108 -29.19 -24.34 25.24
CA LEU A 108 -29.87 -25.61 24.97
C LEU A 108 -29.08 -26.80 25.53
N ARG A 109 -27.74 -26.81 25.38
CA ARG A 109 -26.88 -27.86 25.95
C ARG A 109 -26.88 -27.87 27.47
N GLU A 110 -26.90 -26.72 28.14
CA GLU A 110 -27.08 -26.61 29.58
C GLU A 110 -28.40 -27.25 30.06
N ASN A 111 -29.51 -26.98 29.34
CA ASN A 111 -30.79 -27.56 29.68
C ASN A 111 -30.81 -29.08 29.50
N ILE A 112 -30.18 -29.59 28.41
CA ILE A 112 -30.04 -31.03 28.18
C ILE A 112 -29.21 -31.69 29.30
N ARG A 113 -28.09 -31.07 29.68
CA ARG A 113 -27.24 -31.56 30.77
C ARG A 113 -28.01 -31.63 32.10
N ARG A 114 -28.72 -30.56 32.46
CA ARG A 114 -29.56 -30.54 33.69
C ARG A 114 -30.62 -31.63 33.68
N ALA A 115 -31.28 -31.86 32.52
CA ALA A 115 -32.25 -32.93 32.36
C ALA A 115 -31.58 -34.31 32.49
N ALA A 116 -30.36 -34.50 31.98
CA ALA A 116 -29.59 -35.72 32.09
C ALA A 116 -29.18 -35.99 33.56
N GLU A 117 -28.76 -34.96 34.30
CA GLU A 117 -28.45 -35.05 35.74
C GLU A 117 -29.64 -35.55 36.54
N ALA A 118 -30.80 -34.92 36.35
CA ALA A 118 -32.07 -35.36 37.03
C ALA A 118 -32.47 -36.79 36.66
N LYS A 119 -32.22 -37.22 35.41
CA LYS A 119 -32.48 -38.61 34.99
C LYS A 119 -31.54 -39.62 35.63
N VAL A 120 -30.27 -39.26 35.82
CA VAL A 120 -29.32 -40.13 36.54
C VAL A 120 -29.71 -40.24 37.99
N GLU A 121 -30.09 -39.15 38.68
CA GLU A 121 -30.59 -39.16 40.07
C GLU A 121 -31.80 -40.08 40.24
N ASN A 122 -32.70 -40.13 39.22
CA ASN A 122 -33.87 -41.01 39.21
C ASN A 122 -33.57 -42.43 38.66
N GLY A 123 -32.33 -42.76 38.36
CA GLY A 123 -31.91 -44.10 37.91
C GLY A 123 -32.32 -44.42 36.48
N THR A 124 -32.79 -43.43 35.66
CA THR A 124 -33.36 -43.65 34.32
C THR A 124 -32.31 -43.35 33.20
N LEU A 125 -31.14 -42.88 33.55
CA LEU A 125 -30.03 -42.63 32.61
C LEU A 125 -28.70 -43.10 33.20
N THR A 126 -27.76 -43.53 32.36
CA THR A 126 -26.46 -43.94 32.83
C THR A 126 -25.54 -42.71 33.09
N VAL A 127 -24.61 -42.86 34.03
CA VAL A 127 -23.57 -41.81 34.25
C VAL A 127 -22.75 -41.54 33.00
N THR A 128 -22.51 -42.55 32.19
CA THR A 128 -21.75 -42.41 30.93
C THR A 128 -22.50 -41.50 29.96
N ASP A 129 -23.81 -41.61 29.85
CA ASP A 129 -24.62 -40.75 28.97
C ASP A 129 -24.64 -39.30 29.51
N MET A 130 -24.72 -39.11 30.82
CA MET A 130 -24.62 -37.79 31.45
C MET A 130 -23.24 -37.14 31.14
N LEU A 131 -22.14 -37.88 31.29
CA LEU A 131 -20.81 -37.39 30.97
C LEU A 131 -20.69 -36.99 29.50
N ARG A 132 -21.38 -37.68 28.59
CA ARG A 132 -21.46 -37.29 27.17
C ARG A 132 -22.09 -35.91 27.02
N GLU A 133 -23.21 -35.62 27.71
CA GLU A 133 -23.86 -34.32 27.64
C GLU A 133 -23.02 -33.19 28.27
N ILE A 134 -22.30 -33.47 29.37
CA ILE A 134 -21.31 -32.52 29.92
C ILE A 134 -20.22 -32.22 28.90
N THR A 135 -19.73 -33.24 28.19
CA THR A 135 -18.72 -33.08 27.14
C THR A 135 -19.24 -32.23 25.96
N ASN A 136 -20.48 -32.47 25.56
CA ASN A 136 -21.14 -31.72 24.49
C ASN A 136 -21.34 -30.24 24.86
N GLU A 137 -21.72 -29.93 26.09
CA GLU A 137 -21.80 -28.53 26.57
C GLU A 137 -20.41 -27.87 26.57
N ASN A 138 -19.38 -28.55 27.10
CA ASN A 138 -18.03 -28.03 27.11
C ASN A 138 -17.48 -27.79 25.68
N LEU A 139 -17.81 -28.66 24.73
CA LEU A 139 -17.48 -28.49 23.34
C LEU A 139 -18.10 -27.21 22.72
N ALA A 140 -19.43 -27.02 23.01
CA ALA A 140 -20.13 -25.81 22.55
C ALA A 140 -19.49 -24.53 23.12
N ARG A 141 -19.12 -24.50 24.40
CA ARG A 141 -18.43 -23.37 25.04
C ARG A 141 -17.05 -23.10 24.43
N ARG A 142 -16.26 -24.15 24.13
CA ARG A 142 -14.97 -24.03 23.46
C ARG A 142 -15.12 -23.50 22.04
N THR A 143 -16.14 -23.94 21.30
CA THR A 143 -16.45 -23.47 19.95
C THR A 143 -16.76 -21.97 19.97
N LYS A 144 -17.57 -21.50 20.92
CA LYS A 144 -17.85 -20.07 21.09
C LYS A 144 -16.55 -19.29 21.37
N ALA A 145 -15.70 -19.75 22.27
CA ALA A 145 -14.41 -19.09 22.56
C ALA A 145 -13.52 -18.99 21.32
N LEU A 146 -13.51 -20.00 20.46
CA LEU A 146 -12.80 -19.96 19.18
C LEU A 146 -13.40 -18.88 18.26
N HIS A 147 -14.72 -18.79 18.15
CA HIS A 147 -15.41 -17.78 17.34
C HIS A 147 -15.15 -16.35 17.87
N GLU A 148 -15.02 -16.17 19.19
CA GLU A 148 -14.62 -14.88 19.78
C GLU A 148 -13.23 -14.43 19.30
N VAL A 149 -12.25 -15.35 19.30
CA VAL A 149 -10.92 -15.06 18.78
C VAL A 149 -10.95 -14.75 17.30
N GLN A 150 -11.70 -15.51 16.51
CA GLN A 150 -11.87 -15.28 15.07
C GLN A 150 -12.53 -13.93 14.80
N LEU A 151 -13.53 -13.53 15.58
CA LEU A 151 -14.14 -12.21 15.48
C LEU A 151 -13.13 -11.08 15.71
N LEU A 152 -12.33 -11.21 16.76
CA LEU A 152 -11.26 -10.23 17.04
C LEU A 152 -10.27 -10.15 15.90
N MET A 153 -9.83 -11.28 15.35
CA MET A 153 -8.94 -11.30 14.18
C MET A 153 -9.56 -10.58 12.98
N ASN A 154 -10.83 -10.85 12.66
CA ASN A 154 -11.54 -10.20 11.55
C ASN A 154 -11.65 -8.68 11.77
N ILE A 155 -11.94 -8.24 12.98
CA ILE A 155 -11.99 -6.80 13.34
C ILE A 155 -10.62 -6.14 13.15
N TRP A 156 -9.54 -6.78 13.60
CA TRP A 156 -8.20 -6.25 13.43
C TRP A 156 -7.75 -6.20 11.97
N GLN A 157 -8.11 -7.22 11.17
CA GLN A 157 -7.85 -7.21 9.72
C GLN A 157 -8.58 -6.06 9.03
N LEU A 158 -9.86 -5.82 9.39
CA LEU A 158 -10.64 -4.70 8.85
C LEU A 158 -10.00 -3.35 9.22
N LYS A 159 -9.62 -3.17 10.49
CA LYS A 159 -8.91 -1.95 10.94
C LYS A 159 -7.61 -1.74 10.19
N TYR A 160 -6.82 -2.79 10.02
CA TYR A 160 -5.58 -2.72 9.26
C TYR A 160 -5.80 -2.29 7.80
N THR A 161 -6.82 -2.86 7.14
CA THR A 161 -7.17 -2.52 5.75
C THR A 161 -7.62 -1.07 5.61
N LEU A 162 -8.31 -0.53 6.61
CA LEU A 162 -8.79 0.85 6.64
C LEU A 162 -7.76 1.84 7.19
N ASN A 163 -6.61 1.37 7.65
CA ASN A 163 -5.55 2.16 8.29
C ASN A 163 -6.03 2.97 9.51
N ASN A 164 -6.89 2.35 10.32
CA ASN A 164 -7.45 2.89 11.57
C ASN A 164 -6.85 2.22 12.79
#